data_e845cfc841c4e826b6dea80a456f594d
#
_entry.id   e845cfc841c4e826b6dea80a456f594d
#
_cell.length_a   1.000
_cell.length_b   1.000
_cell.length_c   1.000
_cell.angle_alpha   90.00
_cell.angle_beta   90.00
_cell.angle_gamma   90.00
#
_symmetry.space_group_name_H-M   'P 1'
#
loop_
_entity.id
_entity.type
_entity.pdbx_description
1 polymer ?
#
loop_
_entity_poly.entity_id
_entity_poly.type
_entity_poly.pdbx_seq_one_letter_code
_entity_poly.pdbx_strand_id
1 'polypeptide(L)'
;MQEDLFLEELQKLKLKIDFIINNKNVVTTKHKEVFLKDLEKIRYDLFDNLKINNKYSTEKIEFINNNYKAEVKNGILKIHIPEVLPKFKNVSNFAYKNIMLNVSEVCKVYENIFKNKLTFVLIIVHEKQDNMDIDNKYVKPIIDGLVISKIIQDDNINNMFYSVIGKNDTKKPYTEVFVMDSKYLIGWIESIKNLF
;
A
#
# COMPACT_ATOMS: atom_id res chain seq x y z
N MET A 1 8.53 30.61 7.29
CA MET A 1 8.78 30.09 5.91
C MET A 1 8.09 28.75 5.63
N GLN A 2 8.18 27.70 6.46
CA GLN A 2 7.43 26.43 6.24
C GLN A 2 5.96 26.50 6.65
N GLU A 3 5.61 27.23 7.70
CA GLU A 3 4.22 27.47 8.09
C GLU A 3 3.46 28.28 7.02
N ASP A 4 4.13 29.20 6.36
CA ASP A 4 3.52 29.99 5.28
C ASP A 4 3.15 29.12 4.08
N LEU A 5 4.02 28.16 3.70
CA LEU A 5 3.77 27.25 2.58
C LEU A 5 2.56 26.35 2.84
N PHE A 6 2.43 25.89 4.07
CA PHE A 6 1.29 25.06 4.49
C PHE A 6 -0.04 25.84 4.47
N LEU A 7 -0.02 27.07 4.98
CA LEU A 7 -1.20 27.95 4.95
C LEU A 7 -1.60 28.29 3.51
N GLU A 8 -0.63 28.51 2.61
CA GLU A 8 -0.91 28.69 1.18
C GLU A 8 -1.59 27.48 0.55
N GLU A 9 -1.13 26.27 0.83
CA GLU A 9 -1.75 25.03 0.30
C GLU A 9 -3.16 24.82 0.86
N LEU A 10 -3.40 25.14 2.15
CA LEU A 10 -4.74 25.12 2.74
C LEU A 10 -5.67 26.16 2.11
N GLN A 11 -5.18 27.36 1.78
CA GLN A 11 -5.96 28.37 1.09
C GLN A 11 -6.34 27.93 -0.33
N LYS A 12 -5.41 27.32 -1.07
CA LYS A 12 -5.68 26.74 -2.40
C LYS A 12 -6.75 25.63 -2.31
N LEU A 13 -6.66 24.78 -1.28
CA LEU A 13 -7.65 23.73 -1.04
C LEU A 13 -9.03 24.32 -0.74
N LYS A 14 -9.10 25.35 0.10
CA LYS A 14 -10.35 26.05 0.39
C LYS A 14 -11.00 26.60 -0.88
N LEU A 15 -10.24 27.27 -1.75
CA LEU A 15 -10.76 27.78 -3.03
C LEU A 15 -11.33 26.68 -3.91
N LYS A 16 -10.70 25.48 -3.95
CA LYS A 16 -11.21 24.34 -4.71
C LYS A 16 -12.49 23.75 -4.10
N ILE A 17 -12.58 23.70 -2.77
CA ILE A 17 -13.79 23.28 -2.06
C ILE A 17 -14.94 24.24 -2.38
N ASP A 18 -14.70 25.54 -2.27
CA ASP A 18 -15.70 26.58 -2.57
C ASP A 18 -16.16 26.50 -4.02
N PHE A 19 -15.23 26.26 -4.96
CA PHE A 19 -15.55 26.03 -6.38
C PHE A 19 -16.48 24.85 -6.57
N ILE A 20 -16.18 23.70 -5.95
CA ILE A 20 -16.98 22.46 -6.07
C ILE A 20 -18.37 22.66 -5.48
N ILE A 21 -18.47 23.33 -4.32
CA ILE A 21 -19.75 23.60 -3.64
C ILE A 21 -20.63 24.51 -4.48
N ASN A 22 -20.04 25.59 -5.03
CA ASN A 22 -20.78 26.63 -5.75
C ASN A 22 -21.13 26.24 -7.20
N ASN A 23 -20.44 25.25 -7.77
CA ASN A 23 -20.59 24.83 -9.17
C ASN A 23 -21.00 23.37 -9.32
N LYS A 24 -21.87 22.87 -8.47
CA LYS A 24 -22.29 21.44 -8.43
C LYS A 24 -22.70 20.87 -9.79
N ASN A 25 -23.34 21.68 -10.64
CA ASN A 25 -23.86 21.25 -11.95
C ASN A 25 -22.78 21.18 -13.05
N VAL A 26 -21.58 21.75 -12.82
CA VAL A 26 -20.47 21.81 -13.77
C VAL A 26 -19.30 20.91 -13.35
N VAL A 27 -19.33 20.44 -12.10
CA VAL A 27 -18.27 19.59 -11.53
C VAL A 27 -18.33 18.19 -12.12
N THR A 28 -17.34 17.89 -12.96
CA THR A 28 -17.17 16.58 -13.59
C THR A 28 -16.43 15.60 -12.65
N THR A 29 -16.47 14.31 -12.96
CA THR A 29 -15.69 13.28 -12.27
C THR A 29 -14.20 13.63 -12.25
N LYS A 30 -13.68 14.18 -13.36
CA LYS A 30 -12.27 14.63 -13.45
C LYS A 30 -11.93 15.72 -12.43
N HIS A 31 -12.83 16.67 -12.19
CA HIS A 31 -12.63 17.70 -11.15
C HIS A 31 -12.57 17.07 -9.75
N LYS A 32 -13.41 16.08 -9.46
CA LYS A 32 -13.39 15.33 -8.19
C LYS A 32 -12.10 14.54 -7.99
N GLU A 33 -11.62 13.89 -9.05
CA GLU A 33 -10.34 13.14 -9.00
C GLU A 33 -9.15 14.06 -8.75
N VAL A 34 -9.09 15.21 -9.42
CA VAL A 34 -8.02 16.22 -9.18
C VAL A 34 -8.08 16.72 -7.75
N PHE A 35 -9.26 17.01 -7.24
CA PHE A 35 -9.45 17.47 -5.87
C PHE A 35 -8.98 16.42 -4.85
N LEU A 36 -9.31 15.15 -5.05
CA LEU A 36 -8.85 14.06 -4.18
C LEU A 36 -7.33 13.93 -4.19
N LYS A 37 -6.68 14.06 -5.35
CA LYS A 37 -5.20 14.05 -5.46
C LYS A 37 -4.57 15.22 -4.69
N ASP A 38 -5.17 16.40 -4.76
CA ASP A 38 -4.66 17.57 -4.03
C ASP A 38 -4.82 17.41 -2.52
N LEU A 39 -5.95 16.82 -2.05
CA LEU A 39 -6.15 16.47 -0.65
C LEU A 39 -5.09 15.47 -0.16
N GLU A 40 -4.82 14.43 -0.95
CA GLU A 40 -3.79 13.44 -0.63
C GLU A 40 -2.40 14.08 -0.55
N LYS A 41 -2.09 14.99 -1.48
CA LYS A 41 -0.82 15.73 -1.47
C LYS A 41 -0.66 16.57 -0.20
N ILE A 42 -1.67 17.37 0.15
CA ILE A 42 -1.64 18.22 1.35
C ILE A 42 -1.51 17.35 2.61
N ARG A 43 -2.25 16.26 2.69
CA ARG A 43 -2.10 15.29 3.78
C ARG A 43 -0.67 14.78 3.89
N TYR A 44 -0.04 14.48 2.76
CA TYR A 44 1.35 14.02 2.70
C TYR A 44 2.34 15.09 3.18
N ASP A 45 2.21 16.33 2.69
CA ASP A 45 3.08 17.44 3.06
C ASP A 45 2.95 17.77 4.56
N LEU A 46 1.72 17.65 5.11
CA LEU A 46 1.47 17.70 6.56
C LEU A 46 2.26 16.64 7.32
N PHE A 47 2.25 15.41 6.85
CA PHE A 47 2.95 14.31 7.49
C PHE A 47 4.46 14.47 7.47
N ASP A 48 5.03 14.91 6.36
CA ASP A 48 6.47 15.15 6.28
C ASP A 48 6.88 16.33 7.19
N ASN A 49 6.09 17.39 7.26
CA ASN A 49 6.32 18.52 8.16
C ASN A 49 6.20 18.12 9.64
N LEU A 50 5.23 17.29 10.01
CA LEU A 50 5.08 16.75 11.36
C LEU A 50 6.25 15.84 11.75
N LYS A 51 6.77 15.02 10.83
CA LYS A 51 7.95 14.18 11.06
C LYS A 51 9.22 15.02 11.29
N ILE A 52 9.39 16.11 10.54
CA ILE A 52 10.54 17.01 10.69
C ILE A 52 10.47 17.70 12.06
N ASN A 53 9.29 18.16 12.49
CA ASN A 53 9.09 18.82 13.78
C ASN A 53 9.18 17.84 14.96
N ASN A 54 8.78 16.57 14.78
CA ASN A 54 8.85 15.54 15.82
C ASN A 54 10.25 14.93 16.01
N LYS A 55 11.26 15.37 15.26
CA LYS A 55 12.66 15.04 15.56
C LYS A 55 13.09 15.52 16.96
N TYR A 56 12.30 16.40 17.57
CA TYR A 56 12.50 16.98 18.90
C TYR A 56 11.38 16.61 19.92
N SER A 57 10.35 15.86 19.54
CA SER A 57 9.33 15.37 20.46
C SER A 57 9.44 13.85 20.64
N THR A 58 9.34 13.38 21.89
CA THR A 58 9.37 11.97 22.25
C THR A 58 8.07 11.23 21.94
N GLU A 59 7.07 11.91 21.42
CA GLU A 59 5.80 11.30 21.01
C GLU A 59 5.94 10.70 19.61
N LYS A 60 6.00 9.38 19.54
CA LYS A 60 5.79 8.63 18.30
C LYS A 60 4.37 8.86 17.82
N ILE A 61 4.18 9.65 16.76
CA ILE A 61 2.92 9.64 16.04
C ILE A 61 2.84 8.27 15.35
N GLU A 62 2.07 7.37 15.93
CA GLU A 62 1.84 6.05 15.38
C GLU A 62 0.94 6.15 14.15
N PHE A 63 1.54 6.15 12.96
CA PHE A 63 0.85 6.02 11.68
C PHE A 63 0.53 4.58 11.32
N ILE A 64 0.62 3.68 12.27
CA ILE A 64 0.37 2.27 12.05
C ILE A 64 -1.14 2.09 11.97
N ASN A 65 -1.61 1.74 10.77
CA ASN A 65 -2.96 1.25 10.62
C ASN A 65 -3.04 -0.13 11.29
N ASN A 66 -3.56 -0.18 12.52
CA ASN A 66 -3.67 -1.40 13.33
C ASN A 66 -4.46 -2.55 12.64
N ASN A 67 -5.03 -2.31 11.46
CA ASN A 67 -5.73 -3.31 10.67
C ASN A 67 -4.81 -4.10 9.72
N TYR A 68 -3.57 -3.65 9.49
CA TYR A 68 -2.55 -4.48 8.83
C TYR A 68 -2.13 -5.59 9.79
N LYS A 69 -2.01 -6.80 9.27
CA LYS A 69 -1.64 -7.98 10.07
C LYS A 69 -0.67 -8.84 9.30
N ALA A 70 0.29 -9.43 10.01
CA ALA A 70 1.16 -10.45 9.46
C ALA A 70 1.22 -11.65 10.39
N GLU A 71 1.28 -12.84 9.83
CA GLU A 71 1.42 -14.10 10.55
C GLU A 71 2.28 -15.08 9.74
N VAL A 72 3.01 -15.94 10.44
CA VAL A 72 3.75 -17.03 9.80
C VAL A 72 3.09 -18.36 10.17
N LYS A 73 2.71 -19.13 9.16
CA LYS A 73 2.15 -20.47 9.34
C LYS A 73 2.74 -21.42 8.31
N ASN A 74 3.24 -22.57 8.76
CA ASN A 74 3.85 -23.60 7.91
C ASN A 74 4.97 -23.07 6.98
N GLY A 75 5.77 -22.10 7.47
CA GLY A 75 6.86 -21.51 6.70
C GLY A 75 6.42 -20.49 5.65
N ILE A 76 5.16 -20.09 5.64
CA ILE A 76 4.59 -19.06 4.76
C ILE A 76 4.27 -17.83 5.61
N LEU A 77 4.76 -16.68 5.21
CA LEU A 77 4.34 -15.39 5.77
C LEU A 77 3.11 -14.91 5.02
N LYS A 78 2.01 -14.75 5.73
CA LYS A 78 0.78 -14.15 5.22
C LYS A 78 0.63 -12.74 5.76
N ILE A 79 0.32 -11.78 4.88
CA ILE A 79 0.07 -10.38 5.25
C ILE A 79 -1.33 -10.02 4.76
N HIS A 80 -2.12 -9.44 5.65
CA HIS A 80 -3.43 -8.85 5.34
C HIS A 80 -3.30 -7.33 5.26
N ILE A 81 -3.65 -6.77 4.11
CA ILE A 81 -3.69 -5.34 3.82
C ILE A 81 -5.16 -4.94 3.70
N PRO A 82 -5.72 -4.11 4.62
CA PRO A 82 -7.15 -3.81 4.70
C PRO A 82 -7.61 -2.80 3.63
N GLU A 83 -6.93 -2.76 2.50
CA GLU A 83 -7.21 -1.84 1.40
C GLU A 83 -6.87 -2.48 0.05
N VAL A 84 -7.44 -1.93 -1.01
CA VAL A 84 -7.11 -2.29 -2.39
C VAL A 84 -5.87 -1.57 -2.84
N LEU A 85 -5.04 -2.27 -3.61
CA LEU A 85 -3.87 -1.65 -4.22
C LEU A 85 -4.31 -0.55 -5.20
N PRO A 86 -3.67 0.64 -5.15
CA PRO A 86 -3.95 1.71 -6.08
C PRO A 86 -3.60 1.29 -7.51
N LYS A 87 -4.25 1.91 -8.49
CA LYS A 87 -3.87 1.74 -9.90
C LYS A 87 -2.57 2.48 -10.18
N PHE A 88 -1.70 1.91 -10.99
CA PHE A 88 -0.37 2.45 -11.32
C PHE A 88 -0.40 3.94 -11.74
N LYS A 89 -1.39 4.32 -12.56
CA LYS A 89 -1.54 5.70 -13.05
C LYS A 89 -2.02 6.71 -12.01
N ASN A 90 -2.53 6.25 -10.86
CA ASN A 90 -3.19 7.07 -9.84
C ASN A 90 -2.52 6.97 -8.48
N VAL A 91 -1.28 6.46 -8.42
CA VAL A 91 -0.56 6.33 -7.16
C VAL A 91 -0.12 7.70 -6.70
N SER A 92 -0.62 8.13 -5.53
CA SER A 92 -0.02 9.22 -4.79
C SER A 92 1.20 8.74 -4.02
N ASN A 93 2.18 9.63 -3.80
CA ASN A 93 3.31 9.32 -2.92
C ASN A 93 2.85 8.90 -1.52
N PHE A 94 1.71 9.44 -1.06
CA PHE A 94 1.12 9.05 0.20
C PHE A 94 0.65 7.59 0.20
N ALA A 95 -0.15 7.16 -0.79
CA ALA A 95 -0.62 5.78 -0.88
C ALA A 95 0.54 4.79 -0.96
N TYR A 96 1.57 5.13 -1.74
CA TYR A 96 2.81 4.35 -1.80
C TYR A 96 3.47 4.20 -0.44
N LYS A 97 3.79 5.32 0.24
CA LYS A 97 4.48 5.28 1.53
C LYS A 97 3.63 4.66 2.64
N ASN A 98 2.32 4.89 2.62
CA ASN A 98 1.40 4.30 3.59
C ASN A 98 1.46 2.77 3.53
N ILE A 99 1.28 2.17 2.36
CA ILE A 99 1.33 0.71 2.20
C ILE A 99 2.72 0.19 2.55
N MET A 100 3.78 0.80 2.01
CA MET A 100 5.17 0.39 2.24
C MET A 100 5.53 0.38 3.73
N LEU A 101 5.22 1.45 4.46
CA LEU A 101 5.56 1.57 5.89
C LEU A 101 4.74 0.62 6.76
N ASN A 102 3.43 0.46 6.49
CA ASN A 102 2.60 -0.48 7.24
C ASN A 102 3.01 -1.94 6.99
N VAL A 103 3.30 -2.32 5.74
CA VAL A 103 3.83 -3.66 5.42
C VAL A 103 5.17 -3.87 6.14
N SER A 104 6.09 -2.90 6.07
CA SER A 104 7.37 -2.99 6.75
C SER A 104 7.21 -3.18 8.26
N GLU A 105 6.34 -2.43 8.90
CA GLU A 105 6.16 -2.48 10.35
C GLU A 105 5.59 -3.82 10.82
N VAL A 106 4.53 -4.33 10.17
CA VAL A 106 3.94 -5.62 10.59
C VAL A 106 4.83 -6.81 10.28
N CYS A 107 5.75 -6.67 9.32
CA CYS A 107 6.69 -7.74 8.95
C CYS A 107 7.99 -7.73 9.79
N LYS A 108 8.30 -6.64 10.48
CA LYS A 108 9.57 -6.44 11.18
C LYS A 108 9.91 -7.54 12.19
N VAL A 109 8.90 -8.09 12.86
CA VAL A 109 9.08 -9.19 13.82
C VAL A 109 9.52 -10.51 13.17
N TYR A 110 9.42 -10.62 11.84
CA TYR A 110 9.78 -11.78 11.04
C TYR A 110 11.04 -11.55 10.19
N GLU A 111 11.84 -10.51 10.49
CA GLU A 111 13.02 -10.19 9.70
C GLU A 111 13.93 -11.40 9.49
N ASN A 112 14.54 -11.52 8.30
CA ASN A 112 15.46 -12.57 7.91
C ASN A 112 14.87 -14.00 7.81
N ILE A 113 13.54 -14.20 7.91
CA ILE A 113 12.92 -15.53 7.82
C ILE A 113 13.22 -16.24 6.49
N PHE A 114 13.42 -15.47 5.41
CA PHE A 114 13.79 -15.97 4.09
C PHE A 114 15.20 -15.56 3.65
N LYS A 115 16.10 -15.27 4.61
CA LYS A 115 17.48 -14.89 4.30
C LYS A 115 18.15 -15.94 3.42
N ASN A 116 18.84 -15.49 2.35
CA ASN A 116 19.56 -16.33 1.39
C ASN A 116 18.66 -17.35 0.65
N LYS A 117 17.37 -17.04 0.49
CA LYS A 117 16.44 -17.88 -0.25
C LYS A 117 15.87 -17.12 -1.43
N LEU A 118 15.66 -17.83 -2.54
CA LEU A 118 14.82 -17.31 -3.61
C LEU A 118 13.37 -17.34 -3.15
N THR A 119 12.75 -16.17 -3.07
CA THR A 119 11.44 -15.98 -2.45
C THR A 119 10.36 -15.78 -3.50
N PHE A 120 9.25 -16.49 -3.37
CA PHE A 120 8.04 -16.24 -4.16
C PHE A 120 7.06 -15.38 -3.36
N VAL A 121 6.52 -14.35 -4.00
CA VAL A 121 5.51 -13.45 -3.45
C VAL A 121 4.24 -13.55 -4.27
N LEU A 122 3.15 -14.05 -3.68
CA LEU A 122 1.83 -14.02 -4.30
C LEU A 122 1.01 -12.89 -3.69
N ILE A 123 0.46 -12.03 -4.54
CA ILE A 123 -0.41 -10.91 -4.15
C ILE A 123 -1.81 -11.19 -4.70
N ILE A 124 -2.80 -11.31 -3.81
CA ILE A 124 -4.20 -11.54 -4.18
C ILE A 124 -5.00 -10.28 -3.84
N VAL A 125 -5.55 -9.65 -4.87
CA VAL A 125 -6.39 -8.46 -4.74
C VAL A 125 -7.85 -8.89 -4.72
N HIS A 126 -8.53 -8.66 -3.62
CA HIS A 126 -9.96 -8.95 -3.43
C HIS A 126 -10.78 -7.68 -3.61
N GLU A 127 -11.53 -7.60 -4.68
CA GLU A 127 -12.34 -6.42 -5.02
C GLU A 127 -13.57 -6.86 -5.82
N LYS A 128 -14.74 -6.31 -5.52
CA LYS A 128 -15.93 -6.53 -6.36
C LYS A 128 -15.93 -5.55 -7.52
N GLN A 129 -15.32 -5.95 -8.62
CA GLN A 129 -15.28 -5.17 -9.85
C GLN A 129 -15.30 -6.11 -11.05
N ASP A 130 -16.32 -5.99 -11.92
CA ASP A 130 -16.52 -6.90 -13.06
C ASP A 130 -15.38 -6.83 -14.11
N ASN A 131 -14.71 -5.68 -14.23
CA ASN A 131 -13.61 -5.46 -15.15
C ASN A 131 -12.36 -4.99 -14.39
N MET A 132 -11.89 -5.83 -13.45
CA MET A 132 -10.66 -5.54 -12.72
C MET A 132 -9.44 -5.73 -13.62
N ASP A 133 -8.76 -4.64 -13.88
CA ASP A 133 -7.51 -4.59 -14.63
C ASP A 133 -6.34 -4.88 -13.66
N ILE A 134 -5.95 -6.15 -13.56
CA ILE A 134 -5.01 -6.61 -12.53
C ILE A 134 -3.57 -6.18 -12.80
N ASP A 135 -3.17 -6.01 -14.05
CA ASP A 135 -1.84 -5.55 -14.46
C ASP A 135 -1.61 -4.06 -14.16
N ASN A 136 -2.68 -3.30 -13.97
CA ASN A 136 -2.62 -1.90 -13.54
C ASN A 136 -2.51 -1.72 -12.00
N LYS A 137 -2.53 -2.78 -11.21
CA LYS A 137 -2.37 -2.69 -9.75
C LYS A 137 -0.91 -2.45 -9.38
N TYR A 138 -0.69 -1.44 -8.53
CA TYR A 138 0.65 -1.01 -8.14
C TYR A 138 1.18 -1.78 -6.94
N VAL A 139 1.99 -2.79 -7.20
CA VAL A 139 2.50 -3.72 -6.18
C VAL A 139 3.82 -3.27 -5.54
N LYS A 140 4.53 -2.32 -6.16
CA LYS A 140 5.86 -1.85 -5.70
C LYS A 140 5.91 -1.52 -4.20
N PRO A 141 4.93 -0.80 -3.58
CA PRO A 141 5.02 -0.49 -2.16
C PRO A 141 5.02 -1.73 -1.24
N ILE A 142 4.39 -2.83 -1.66
CA ILE A 142 4.43 -4.09 -0.91
C ILE A 142 5.84 -4.66 -0.97
N ILE A 143 6.41 -4.75 -2.16
CA ILE A 143 7.77 -5.30 -2.38
C ILE A 143 8.79 -4.48 -1.59
N ASP A 144 8.75 -3.14 -1.69
CA ASP A 144 9.66 -2.28 -0.94
C ASP A 144 9.49 -2.41 0.59
N GLY A 145 8.26 -2.59 1.07
CA GLY A 145 7.98 -2.88 2.48
C GLY A 145 8.62 -4.19 2.96
N LEU A 146 8.58 -5.24 2.11
CA LEU A 146 9.22 -6.52 2.38
C LEU A 146 10.76 -6.43 2.39
N VAL A 147 11.34 -5.60 1.52
CA VAL A 147 12.79 -5.34 1.50
C VAL A 147 13.21 -4.53 2.73
N ILE A 148 12.50 -3.46 3.06
CA ILE A 148 12.80 -2.62 4.24
C ILE A 148 12.71 -3.42 5.54
N SER A 149 11.74 -4.33 5.67
CA SER A 149 11.60 -5.23 6.83
C SER A 149 12.57 -6.42 6.80
N LYS A 150 13.44 -6.52 5.78
CA LYS A 150 14.38 -7.63 5.57
C LYS A 150 13.71 -9.01 5.49
N ILE A 151 12.48 -9.08 5.05
CA ILE A 151 11.82 -10.35 4.68
C ILE A 151 12.44 -10.88 3.41
N ILE A 152 12.66 -10.01 2.42
CA ILE A 152 13.43 -10.28 1.20
C ILE A 152 14.71 -9.46 1.28
N GLN A 153 15.80 -10.03 0.77
CA GLN A 153 17.10 -9.37 0.82
C GLN A 153 17.18 -8.19 -0.14
N ASP A 154 16.58 -8.33 -1.33
CA ASP A 154 16.55 -7.32 -2.39
C ASP A 154 15.46 -7.70 -3.40
N ASP A 155 14.94 -6.75 -4.17
CA ASP A 155 13.89 -6.96 -5.17
C ASP A 155 14.41 -7.39 -6.56
N ASN A 156 15.66 -7.88 -6.61
CA ASN A 156 16.27 -8.35 -7.85
C ASN A 156 15.91 -9.81 -8.19
N ILE A 157 16.24 -10.22 -9.44
CA ILE A 157 15.91 -11.54 -10.01
C ILE A 157 16.52 -12.72 -9.25
N ASN A 158 17.58 -12.53 -8.45
CA ASN A 158 18.24 -13.59 -7.69
C ASN A 158 17.56 -13.82 -6.33
N ASN A 159 16.78 -12.86 -5.86
CA ASN A 159 16.20 -12.88 -4.52
C ASN A 159 14.70 -13.16 -4.54
N MET A 160 13.98 -12.74 -5.59
CA MET A 160 12.52 -12.91 -5.63
C MET A 160 11.94 -12.95 -7.03
N PHE A 161 10.73 -13.52 -7.10
CA PHE A 161 9.77 -13.32 -8.17
C PHE A 161 8.36 -13.25 -7.59
N TYR A 162 7.41 -12.69 -8.32
CA TYR A 162 6.06 -12.51 -7.80
C TYR A 162 4.97 -12.77 -8.84
N SER A 163 3.76 -12.99 -8.36
CA SER A 163 2.54 -13.05 -9.14
C SER A 163 1.44 -12.22 -8.52
N VAL A 164 0.55 -11.69 -9.34
CA VAL A 164 -0.62 -10.93 -8.91
C VAL A 164 -1.88 -11.59 -9.44
N ILE A 165 -2.87 -11.78 -8.59
CA ILE A 165 -4.15 -12.40 -8.92
C ILE A 165 -5.27 -11.49 -8.45
N GLY A 166 -6.31 -11.33 -9.27
CA GLY A 166 -7.55 -10.66 -8.89
C GLY A 166 -8.63 -11.67 -8.49
N LYS A 167 -9.37 -11.37 -7.44
CA LYS A 167 -10.58 -12.11 -7.02
C LYS A 167 -11.79 -11.18 -6.93
N ASN A 168 -12.86 -11.55 -7.64
CA ASN A 168 -14.13 -10.82 -7.61
C ASN A 168 -15.08 -11.46 -6.58
N ASP A 169 -14.72 -11.43 -5.29
CA ASP A 169 -15.38 -12.22 -4.25
C ASP A 169 -15.88 -11.42 -3.04
N THR A 170 -15.60 -10.13 -2.94
CA THR A 170 -15.93 -9.36 -1.75
C THR A 170 -16.49 -7.97 -2.01
N LYS A 171 -17.41 -7.53 -1.14
CA LYS A 171 -17.90 -6.14 -1.09
C LYS A 171 -16.99 -5.21 -0.31
N LYS A 172 -16.12 -5.74 0.57
CA LYS A 172 -15.12 -4.98 1.32
C LYS A 172 -13.75 -5.31 0.73
N PRO A 173 -13.20 -4.43 -0.08
CA PRO A 173 -11.95 -4.70 -0.77
C PRO A 173 -10.76 -4.79 0.21
N TYR A 174 -9.85 -5.72 -0.06
CA TYR A 174 -8.61 -5.92 0.69
C TYR A 174 -7.56 -6.61 -0.19
N THR A 175 -6.33 -6.71 0.29
CA THR A 175 -5.26 -7.43 -0.41
C THR A 175 -4.61 -8.43 0.55
N GLU A 176 -4.36 -9.64 0.08
CA GLU A 176 -3.56 -10.65 0.78
C GLU A 176 -2.22 -10.85 0.08
N VAL A 177 -1.16 -10.98 0.87
CA VAL A 177 0.18 -11.27 0.36
C VAL A 177 0.70 -12.53 1.03
N PHE A 178 1.18 -13.48 0.23
CA PHE A 178 1.81 -14.71 0.70
C PHE A 178 3.28 -14.70 0.27
N VAL A 179 4.19 -14.85 1.21
CA VAL A 179 5.62 -14.88 0.97
C VAL A 179 6.17 -16.23 1.42
N MET A 180 6.92 -16.91 0.55
CA MET A 180 7.46 -18.23 0.84
C MET A 180 8.79 -18.49 0.12
N ASP A 181 9.56 -19.43 0.64
CA ASP A 181 10.71 -20.00 -0.08
C ASP A 181 10.21 -20.70 -1.36
N SER A 182 10.77 -20.36 -2.51
CA SER A 182 10.32 -20.83 -3.82
C SER A 182 10.28 -22.37 -3.96
N LYS A 183 11.10 -23.09 -3.20
CA LYS A 183 11.11 -24.56 -3.21
C LYS A 183 9.77 -25.19 -2.75
N TYR A 184 8.97 -24.45 -1.97
CA TYR A 184 7.67 -24.92 -1.48
C TYR A 184 6.51 -24.56 -2.41
N LEU A 185 6.75 -23.77 -3.47
CA LEU A 185 5.71 -23.22 -4.33
C LEU A 185 4.81 -24.30 -4.93
N ILE A 186 5.39 -25.37 -5.50
CA ILE A 186 4.62 -26.42 -6.19
C ILE A 186 3.67 -27.12 -5.22
N GLY A 187 4.19 -27.59 -4.08
CA GLY A 187 3.37 -28.27 -3.07
C GLY A 187 2.29 -27.35 -2.48
N TRP A 188 2.60 -26.06 -2.33
CA TRP A 188 1.62 -25.09 -1.86
C TRP A 188 0.51 -24.85 -2.89
N ILE A 189 0.83 -24.68 -4.18
CA ILE A 189 -0.17 -24.54 -5.25
C ILE A 189 -1.09 -25.76 -5.30
N GLU A 190 -0.55 -26.97 -5.15
CA GLU A 190 -1.36 -28.18 -5.10
C GLU A 190 -2.33 -28.20 -3.92
N SER A 191 -1.89 -27.68 -2.76
CA SER A 191 -2.74 -27.61 -1.56
C SER A 191 -3.89 -26.60 -1.66
N ILE A 192 -3.75 -25.58 -2.53
CA ILE A 192 -4.72 -24.48 -2.68
C ILE A 192 -5.54 -24.56 -3.98
N LYS A 193 -5.45 -25.64 -4.75
CA LYS A 193 -6.22 -25.83 -6.01
C LYS A 193 -7.70 -25.49 -5.88
N ASN A 194 -8.28 -25.72 -4.70
CA ASN A 194 -9.69 -25.45 -4.43
C ASN A 194 -9.98 -23.99 -3.99
N LEU A 195 -8.96 -23.14 -3.88
CA LEU A 195 -9.12 -21.73 -3.54
C LEU A 195 -9.29 -20.83 -4.79
N PHE A 196 -9.07 -21.39 -5.96
CA PHE A 196 -9.23 -20.79 -7.27
C PHE A 196 -10.28 -21.57 -8.06
#